data_c1e82b2f60fdcbe4c6fbea2965d25274
#
_entry.id   c1e82b2f60fdcbe4c6fbea2965d25274
#
_cell.length_a   1.000
_cell.length_b   1.000
_cell.length_c   1.000
_cell.angle_alpha   90.00
_cell.angle_beta   90.00
_cell.angle_gamma   90.00
#
_symmetry.space_group_name_H-M   'P 1'
#
loop_
_entity.id
_entity.type
_entity.pdbx_description
1 polymer ?
#
loop_
_entity_poly.entity_id
_entity_poly.type
_entity_poly.pdbx_seq_one_letter_code
_entity_poly.pdbx_strand_id
1 'polypeptide(L)'
;MKNVRHWGWVAFWTGTICSLLSVGCRKESDRPTWDVDLLVPLVRTSFTIRDLVADSLVTTDPQGTVTLLYRSDLFKLELDTLLLAPDTSFTYRYALPIADSLNFPAGFNFFSQNDVQRFDLEELALRTLVLREGRLELRMDNRVNSLVIGTLDLPGAIFPNGGTSMTTSVGAGTPSNPTYSTAVRDLAGTSFDLRGPQFNAVNTLETSIGAMLDPAGQGAWVTADDSLVLSANYLGLVPQYARGYFGQRTVEAGPDTNDLSLFDALVSGTLDLDVATLRLTVENGFGLDLQVRMRQLSAINTRTGNTVDLTHTIFQGPININRAIDLGSGFIPSQYSNTIDVSNSNIDLFLENLPDQIGYELDLGLNPLGDISSGNDFLYYESELKAGLELEVPLRLITNELTLQTVSTPDLPRNAEGHALRSGELKLFATNGFPMSARFELDLIDANGEMIATIPVDGIAAAGLLGANNLVTARTESVLTAELSEELVNILYAGARLRSSVAFTTSDQSQHLRILDSYRMDLQITLAANYMVNGDE
;
A
#
# COMPACT_ATOMS: atom_id res chain seq x y z
N MET A 1 -7.61 -14.77 -10.03
CA MET A 1 -7.55 -15.34 -11.40
C MET A 1 -6.10 -15.36 -11.86
N LYS A 2 -5.65 -16.48 -12.35
CA LYS A 2 -4.27 -16.82 -12.65
C LYS A 2 -3.67 -15.95 -13.75
N ASN A 3 -2.49 -15.36 -13.51
CA ASN A 3 -1.64 -14.87 -14.59
C ASN A 3 -0.38 -15.73 -14.68
N VAL A 4 -0.24 -16.31 -15.85
CA VAL A 4 0.82 -17.23 -16.25
C VAL A 4 1.99 -16.42 -16.80
N ARG A 5 3.18 -16.66 -16.24
CA ARG A 5 4.46 -16.16 -16.77
C ARG A 5 4.91 -17.08 -17.91
N HIS A 6 5.16 -16.50 -19.06
CA HIS A 6 5.86 -17.18 -20.15
C HIS A 6 7.35 -16.85 -20.09
N TRP A 7 8.16 -17.87 -19.88
CA TRP A 7 9.58 -17.87 -20.21
C TRP A 7 9.75 -18.64 -21.51
N GLY A 8 10.30 -17.96 -22.51
CA GLY A 8 10.57 -18.52 -23.83
C GLY A 8 11.88 -19.27 -23.87
N TRP A 9 11.79 -20.40 -24.44
CA TRP A 9 12.79 -21.44 -24.69
C TRP A 9 13.78 -21.06 -25.77
N VAL A 10 15.06 -21.43 -25.57
CA VAL A 10 16.01 -21.65 -26.65
C VAL A 10 16.22 -23.14 -26.79
N ALA A 11 15.81 -23.72 -27.91
CA ALA A 11 15.97 -25.10 -28.29
C ALA A 11 17.18 -25.21 -29.26
N PHE A 12 18.16 -25.92 -29.01
CA PHE A 12 18.49 -27.32 -29.22
C PHE A 12 18.40 -27.84 -30.66
N TRP A 13 19.56 -28.19 -31.22
CA TRP A 13 19.68 -29.13 -32.32
C TRP A 13 20.80 -30.13 -32.04
N THR A 14 20.46 -31.40 -31.86
CA THR A 14 21.34 -32.54 -31.94
C THR A 14 20.93 -33.42 -33.12
N GLY A 15 21.82 -33.67 -34.00
CA GLY A 15 21.68 -34.61 -35.12
C GLY A 15 22.49 -35.85 -34.90
N THR A 16 21.82 -36.95 -34.99
CA THR A 16 22.23 -38.37 -34.90
C THR A 16 23.09 -38.81 -36.07
N ILE A 17 24.16 -39.55 -35.85
CA ILE A 17 24.73 -40.47 -36.87
C ILE A 17 25.22 -41.76 -36.23
N CYS A 18 24.88 -42.83 -36.93
CA CYS A 18 24.88 -44.24 -36.59
C CYS A 18 26.23 -44.94 -36.76
N SER A 19 26.39 -45.98 -35.98
CA SER A 19 27.36 -47.05 -35.87
C SER A 19 27.94 -47.69 -37.13
N LEU A 20 29.19 -48.14 -37.00
CA LEU A 20 29.71 -49.41 -37.61
C LEU A 20 30.88 -49.97 -36.81
N LEU A 21 30.75 -51.23 -36.41
CA LEU A 21 31.69 -52.04 -35.64
C LEU A 21 32.86 -52.50 -36.50
N SER A 22 34.07 -52.43 -35.99
CA SER A 22 35.16 -53.32 -36.37
C SER A 22 36.12 -53.51 -35.19
N VAL A 23 36.18 -54.72 -34.72
CA VAL A 23 37.07 -55.23 -33.67
C VAL A 23 38.49 -55.26 -34.19
N GLY A 24 39.38 -54.55 -33.59
CA GLY A 24 40.81 -54.63 -33.76
C GLY A 24 41.50 -54.45 -32.44
N CYS A 25 42.17 -55.46 -31.92
CA CYS A 25 43.09 -55.38 -30.80
C CYS A 25 44.11 -54.24 -31.06
N ARG A 26 43.99 -53.16 -30.33
CA ARG A 26 45.02 -52.11 -30.29
C ARG A 26 45.56 -52.01 -28.88
N LYS A 27 46.89 -52.05 -28.77
CA LYS A 27 47.70 -51.59 -27.68
C LYS A 27 47.16 -50.26 -27.18
N GLU A 28 46.98 -50.10 -25.90
CA GLU A 28 46.71 -48.80 -25.29
C GLU A 28 47.85 -47.84 -25.69
N SER A 29 47.63 -47.04 -26.71
CA SER A 29 48.38 -45.80 -26.96
C SER A 29 47.69 -44.71 -26.18
N ASP A 30 48.44 -43.95 -25.43
CA ASP A 30 47.94 -42.70 -24.86
C ASP A 30 47.13 -41.97 -25.93
N ARG A 31 45.86 -41.79 -25.65
CA ARG A 31 44.91 -41.16 -26.58
C ARG A 31 45.37 -39.72 -26.78
N PRO A 32 45.50 -39.21 -28.00
CA PRO A 32 45.96 -37.83 -28.20
C PRO A 32 44.87 -36.89 -27.64
N THR A 33 45.26 -36.08 -26.70
CA THR A 33 44.49 -34.92 -26.25
C THR A 33 44.86 -33.73 -27.11
N TRP A 34 43.90 -33.00 -27.61
CA TRP A 34 44.12 -31.85 -28.49
C TRP A 34 43.57 -30.61 -27.80
N ASP A 35 44.41 -29.57 -27.68
CA ASP A 35 43.98 -28.26 -27.25
C ASP A 35 43.46 -27.51 -28.48
N VAL A 36 42.22 -27.06 -28.41
CA VAL A 36 41.58 -26.28 -29.48
C VAL A 36 41.27 -24.91 -28.97
N ASP A 37 41.75 -23.89 -29.63
CA ASP A 37 41.36 -22.52 -29.35
C ASP A 37 40.04 -22.22 -30.05
N LEU A 38 39.03 -21.91 -29.25
CA LEU A 38 37.67 -21.60 -29.71
C LEU A 38 37.38 -20.11 -29.41
N LEU A 39 36.83 -19.41 -30.39
CA LEU A 39 36.24 -18.11 -30.19
C LEU A 39 34.71 -18.23 -30.24
N VAL A 40 34.05 -18.10 -29.10
CA VAL A 40 32.61 -18.27 -28.96
C VAL A 40 31.94 -16.97 -28.57
N PRO A 41 31.01 -16.43 -29.35
CA PRO A 41 30.19 -15.33 -28.90
C PRO A 41 29.22 -15.85 -27.80
N LEU A 42 29.30 -15.28 -26.59
CA LEU A 42 28.48 -15.70 -25.45
C LEU A 42 27.19 -14.90 -25.35
N VAL A 43 27.30 -13.57 -25.37
CA VAL A 43 26.18 -12.67 -25.11
C VAL A 43 26.28 -11.44 -25.99
N ARG A 44 25.15 -10.97 -26.48
CA ARG A 44 24.96 -9.63 -27.01
C ARG A 44 23.76 -9.00 -26.34
N THR A 45 23.96 -7.87 -25.67
CA THR A 45 22.90 -7.16 -24.94
C THR A 45 23.04 -5.64 -25.12
N SER A 46 21.98 -4.93 -24.87
CA SER A 46 21.95 -3.48 -24.84
C SER A 46 21.37 -3.03 -23.49
N PHE A 47 22.07 -2.15 -22.80
CA PHE A 47 21.64 -1.55 -21.56
C PHE A 47 21.09 -0.16 -21.79
N THR A 48 19.94 0.11 -21.21
CA THR A 48 19.28 1.41 -21.15
C THR A 48 19.08 1.80 -19.69
N ILE A 49 18.66 3.03 -19.43
CA ILE A 49 18.33 3.44 -18.06
C ILE A 49 17.17 2.63 -17.48
N ARG A 50 16.26 2.11 -18.33
CA ARG A 50 15.12 1.27 -17.93
C ARG A 50 15.52 -0.11 -17.45
N ASP A 51 16.72 -0.56 -17.75
CA ASP A 51 17.28 -1.80 -17.23
C ASP A 51 17.86 -1.62 -15.81
N LEU A 52 18.06 -0.35 -15.40
CA LEU A 52 18.63 0.03 -14.11
C LEU A 52 17.57 0.42 -13.07
N VAL A 53 16.39 0.85 -13.53
CA VAL A 53 15.30 1.32 -12.69
C VAL A 53 14.01 0.68 -13.18
N ALA A 54 13.07 0.36 -12.27
CA ALA A 54 11.79 -0.20 -12.66
C ALA A 54 11.04 0.72 -13.64
N ASP A 55 10.54 0.17 -14.75
CA ASP A 55 9.83 0.93 -15.80
C ASP A 55 8.68 1.79 -15.27
N SER A 56 8.02 1.35 -14.20
CA SER A 56 6.93 2.07 -13.55
C SER A 56 7.35 3.40 -12.91
N LEU A 57 8.63 3.57 -12.64
CA LEU A 57 9.20 4.77 -12.02
C LEU A 57 9.80 5.74 -13.06
N VAL A 58 9.90 5.33 -14.32
CA VAL A 58 10.59 6.11 -15.36
C VAL A 58 9.60 6.89 -16.21
N THR A 59 9.76 8.21 -16.25
CA THR A 59 9.09 9.13 -17.18
C THR A 59 10.13 9.91 -17.99
N THR A 60 9.69 10.66 -18.98
CA THR A 60 10.58 11.42 -19.83
C THR A 60 10.04 12.83 -20.03
N ASP A 61 10.86 13.85 -19.85
CA ASP A 61 10.50 15.23 -20.11
C ASP A 61 10.40 15.51 -21.64
N PRO A 62 9.81 16.63 -22.08
CA PRO A 62 9.74 16.99 -23.51
C PRO A 62 11.09 17.13 -24.19
N GLN A 63 12.19 17.27 -23.42
CA GLN A 63 13.56 17.38 -23.91
C GLN A 63 14.27 16.02 -23.95
N GLY A 64 13.58 14.95 -23.57
CA GLY A 64 14.09 13.59 -23.57
C GLY A 64 14.91 13.23 -22.31
N THR A 65 14.93 14.09 -21.27
CA THR A 65 15.60 13.76 -20.00
C THR A 65 14.76 12.72 -19.26
N VAL A 66 15.40 11.67 -18.78
CA VAL A 66 14.77 10.69 -17.91
C VAL A 66 14.47 11.33 -16.56
N THR A 67 13.26 11.14 -16.08
CA THR A 67 12.81 11.60 -14.77
C THR A 67 12.27 10.41 -13.99
N LEU A 68 12.78 10.21 -12.80
CA LEU A 68 12.25 9.20 -11.87
C LEU A 68 11.06 9.80 -11.12
N LEU A 69 9.95 9.08 -11.10
CA LEU A 69 8.71 9.48 -10.45
C LEU A 69 8.29 8.39 -9.47
N TYR A 70 8.34 8.71 -8.17
CA TYR A 70 7.90 7.82 -7.11
C TYR A 70 6.72 8.42 -6.37
N ARG A 71 5.71 7.60 -6.05
CA ARG A 71 4.53 7.99 -5.28
C ARG A 71 4.29 7.00 -4.17
N SER A 72 3.96 7.52 -2.99
CA SER A 72 3.61 6.71 -1.83
C SER A 72 2.56 7.42 -0.98
N ASP A 73 1.63 6.63 -0.44
CA ASP A 73 0.75 7.10 0.62
C ASP A 73 1.52 6.99 1.95
N LEU A 74 1.61 8.09 2.70
CA LEU A 74 2.22 8.11 4.03
C LEU A 74 1.23 7.66 5.09
N PHE A 75 0.02 8.22 5.03
CA PHE A 75 -0.98 8.04 6.07
C PHE A 75 -2.39 8.08 5.50
N LYS A 76 -3.27 7.23 6.06
CA LYS A 76 -4.68 7.17 5.74
C LYS A 76 -5.50 7.07 7.03
N LEU A 77 -6.56 7.87 7.14
CA LEU A 77 -7.55 7.80 8.21
C LEU A 77 -8.94 7.63 7.59
N GLU A 78 -9.68 6.62 8.04
CA GLU A 78 -11.01 6.26 7.55
C GLU A 78 -12.10 6.61 8.58
N LEU A 79 -13.36 6.63 8.14
CA LEU A 79 -14.52 6.96 8.96
C LEU A 79 -14.66 6.07 10.21
N ASP A 80 -14.41 4.77 10.10
CA ASP A 80 -14.57 3.80 11.18
C ASP A 80 -13.69 4.09 12.41
N THR A 81 -12.58 4.80 12.19
CA THR A 81 -11.72 5.29 13.27
C THR A 81 -12.32 6.50 14.01
N LEU A 82 -13.20 7.24 13.37
CA LEU A 82 -13.78 8.49 13.89
C LEU A 82 -15.18 8.30 14.47
N LEU A 83 -15.97 7.40 13.92
CA LEU A 83 -17.38 7.20 14.26
C LEU A 83 -17.71 5.72 14.42
N LEU A 84 -17.81 5.27 15.66
CA LEU A 84 -18.38 3.99 16.03
C LEU A 84 -19.77 4.21 16.59
N ALA A 85 -20.76 3.52 16.04
CA ALA A 85 -22.12 3.49 16.58
C ALA A 85 -22.30 2.18 17.35
N PRO A 86 -22.22 2.19 18.69
CA PRO A 86 -22.30 0.98 19.48
C PRO A 86 -23.72 0.39 19.45
N ASP A 87 -23.81 -0.94 19.57
CA ASP A 87 -25.08 -1.61 19.79
C ASP A 87 -25.74 -1.05 21.05
N THR A 88 -27.00 -0.65 20.92
CA THR A 88 -27.72 0.05 21.99
C THR A 88 -29.06 -0.60 22.22
N SER A 89 -29.44 -0.76 23.48
CA SER A 89 -30.72 -1.37 23.89
C SER A 89 -31.46 -0.45 24.85
N PHE A 90 -32.74 -0.23 24.56
CA PHE A 90 -33.65 0.48 25.43
C PHE A 90 -34.75 -0.48 25.88
N THR A 91 -34.97 -0.57 27.20
CA THR A 91 -35.95 -1.52 27.79
C THR A 91 -36.97 -0.78 28.61
N TYR A 92 -38.24 -1.05 28.33
CA TYR A 92 -39.42 -0.51 29.02
C TYR A 92 -40.14 -1.64 29.73
N ARG A 93 -40.30 -1.51 31.03
CA ARG A 93 -41.03 -2.46 31.85
C ARG A 93 -42.32 -1.82 32.36
N TYR A 94 -43.43 -2.47 32.11
CA TYR A 94 -44.72 -2.09 32.65
C TYR A 94 -45.22 -3.18 33.61
N ALA A 95 -45.50 -2.77 34.84
CA ALA A 95 -46.17 -3.60 35.86
C ALA A 95 -47.39 -2.86 36.36
N LEU A 96 -48.48 -3.57 36.55
CA LEU A 96 -49.73 -2.94 36.99
C LEU A 96 -49.70 -2.68 38.51
N PRO A 97 -49.92 -1.45 38.96
CA PRO A 97 -49.98 -1.11 40.38
C PRO A 97 -51.37 -1.40 40.95
N ILE A 98 -51.81 -2.66 40.88
CA ILE A 98 -53.11 -3.11 41.38
C ILE A 98 -52.93 -4.07 42.54
N ALA A 99 -53.84 -4.00 43.53
CA ALA A 99 -53.82 -4.90 44.71
C ALA A 99 -54.51 -6.21 44.46
N ASP A 100 -55.50 -6.23 43.57
CA ASP A 100 -56.32 -7.39 43.21
C ASP A 100 -56.36 -7.61 41.70
N SER A 101 -56.94 -8.72 41.24
CA SER A 101 -57.09 -8.97 39.80
C SER A 101 -58.21 -8.07 39.22
N LEU A 102 -57.93 -7.51 38.03
CA LEU A 102 -58.90 -6.74 37.25
C LEU A 102 -59.09 -7.32 35.87
N ASN A 103 -60.29 -7.26 35.35
CA ASN A 103 -60.63 -7.66 33.99
C ASN A 103 -60.55 -6.44 33.07
N PHE A 104 -59.64 -6.51 32.09
CA PHE A 104 -59.53 -5.48 31.08
C PHE A 104 -60.14 -5.93 29.75
N PRO A 105 -60.92 -5.06 29.08
CA PRO A 105 -61.55 -5.39 27.81
C PRO A 105 -60.54 -5.55 26.67
N ALA A 106 -60.93 -6.18 25.56
CA ALA A 106 -60.20 -6.21 24.32
C ALA A 106 -59.85 -4.79 23.86
N GLY A 107 -58.64 -4.60 23.36
CA GLY A 107 -58.11 -3.30 22.94
C GLY A 107 -57.67 -2.37 24.08
N PHE A 108 -57.70 -2.86 25.35
CA PHE A 108 -57.22 -2.05 26.46
C PHE A 108 -55.74 -1.68 26.27
N ASN A 109 -55.44 -0.39 26.38
CA ASN A 109 -54.07 0.13 26.26
C ASN A 109 -53.42 0.12 27.66
N PHE A 110 -52.42 -0.73 27.86
CA PHE A 110 -51.66 -0.81 29.10
C PHE A 110 -50.84 0.44 29.35
N PHE A 111 -50.16 0.87 28.29
CA PHE A 111 -49.42 2.13 28.27
C PHE A 111 -49.22 2.65 26.85
N SER A 112 -49.15 3.95 26.73
CA SER A 112 -48.69 4.66 25.55
C SER A 112 -47.89 5.84 26.05
N GLN A 113 -46.60 5.86 25.74
CA GLN A 113 -45.68 6.82 26.27
C GLN A 113 -44.80 7.37 25.16
N ASN A 114 -44.73 8.70 25.07
CA ASN A 114 -43.68 9.36 24.30
C ASN A 114 -42.45 9.46 25.19
N ASP A 115 -41.30 9.07 24.63
CA ASP A 115 -40.01 9.05 25.32
C ASP A 115 -38.92 9.57 24.40
N VAL A 116 -37.75 9.72 24.97
CA VAL A 116 -36.57 10.26 24.28
C VAL A 116 -35.41 9.33 24.56
N GLN A 117 -35.02 8.60 23.54
CA GLN A 117 -33.86 7.71 23.60
C GLN A 117 -32.58 8.55 23.35
N ARG A 118 -31.63 8.46 24.27
CA ARG A 118 -30.34 9.11 24.14
C ARG A 118 -29.27 8.07 23.90
N PHE A 119 -28.54 8.23 22.78
CA PHE A 119 -27.40 7.39 22.47
C PHE A 119 -26.15 7.96 23.15
N ASP A 120 -25.40 7.08 23.82
CA ASP A 120 -24.11 7.43 24.40
C ASP A 120 -23.03 7.25 23.33
N LEU A 121 -22.56 8.36 22.77
CA LEU A 121 -21.57 8.42 21.72
C LEU A 121 -20.30 9.15 22.18
N GLU A 122 -20.03 9.12 23.49
CA GLU A 122 -18.88 9.78 24.13
C GLU A 122 -18.83 11.28 23.80
N GLU A 123 -17.78 11.74 23.13
CA GLU A 123 -17.56 13.16 22.78
C GLU A 123 -18.31 13.60 21.52
N LEU A 124 -18.95 12.67 20.80
CA LEU A 124 -19.66 12.99 19.56
C LEU A 124 -21.03 13.61 19.87
N ALA A 125 -21.38 14.65 19.14
CA ALA A 125 -22.66 15.34 19.27
C ALA A 125 -23.39 15.36 17.92
N LEU A 126 -24.00 14.23 17.57
CA LEU A 126 -24.65 14.04 16.28
C LEU A 126 -26.04 14.64 16.24
N ARG A 127 -26.38 15.23 15.09
CA ARG A 127 -27.69 15.80 14.76
C ARG A 127 -28.46 14.97 13.74
N THR A 128 -27.71 14.36 12.81
CA THR A 128 -28.27 13.51 11.76
C THR A 128 -27.38 12.28 11.59
N LEU A 129 -28.01 11.13 11.44
CA LEU A 129 -27.34 9.88 11.14
C LEU A 129 -28.12 9.16 10.05
N VAL A 130 -27.48 8.83 8.93
CA VAL A 130 -28.01 7.94 7.90
C VAL A 130 -27.24 6.63 7.99
N LEU A 131 -27.94 5.51 8.04
CA LEU A 131 -27.31 4.20 8.16
C LEU A 131 -27.10 3.56 6.79
N ARG A 132 -25.92 2.97 6.61
CA ARG A 132 -25.59 2.06 5.53
C ARG A 132 -26.10 0.65 5.82
N GLU A 133 -25.91 0.22 7.06
CA GLU A 133 -26.30 -1.08 7.57
C GLU A 133 -26.79 -0.94 9.02
N GLY A 134 -27.60 -1.90 9.45
CA GLY A 134 -28.10 -2.00 10.80
C GLY A 134 -29.46 -2.64 10.86
N ARG A 135 -29.84 -3.07 12.05
CA ARG A 135 -31.17 -3.62 12.29
C ARG A 135 -31.75 -3.14 13.63
N LEU A 136 -33.06 -2.97 13.65
CA LEU A 136 -33.82 -2.69 14.84
C LEU A 136 -34.64 -3.93 15.18
N GLU A 137 -34.45 -4.46 16.40
CA GLU A 137 -35.21 -5.56 16.93
C GLU A 137 -36.14 -5.04 18.02
N LEU A 138 -37.45 -5.18 17.81
CA LEU A 138 -38.48 -4.90 18.82
C LEU A 138 -38.88 -6.24 19.45
N ARG A 139 -38.39 -6.49 20.66
CA ARG A 139 -38.71 -7.67 21.46
C ARG A 139 -39.72 -7.33 22.56
N MET A 140 -40.73 -8.14 22.68
CA MET A 140 -41.71 -8.05 23.77
C MET A 140 -41.82 -9.37 24.52
N ASP A 141 -41.67 -9.29 25.85
CA ASP A 141 -41.93 -10.40 26.75
C ASP A 141 -43.29 -10.14 27.44
N ASN A 142 -44.22 -11.11 27.34
CA ASN A 142 -45.56 -11.02 27.83
C ASN A 142 -45.80 -12.02 28.98
N ARG A 143 -46.25 -11.52 30.13
CA ARG A 143 -46.65 -12.29 31.29
C ARG A 143 -48.17 -12.19 31.57
N VAL A 144 -48.92 -11.61 30.66
CA VAL A 144 -50.38 -11.48 30.72
C VAL A 144 -51.02 -12.65 29.99
N ASN A 145 -52.06 -13.26 30.55
CA ASN A 145 -52.75 -14.40 29.95
C ASN A 145 -53.71 -13.97 28.81
N SER A 146 -53.16 -13.23 27.86
CA SER A 146 -53.85 -12.82 26.64
C SER A 146 -52.83 -12.41 25.60
N LEU A 147 -53.24 -12.34 24.32
CA LEU A 147 -52.42 -11.77 23.26
C LEU A 147 -52.27 -10.26 23.48
N VAL A 148 -51.02 -9.79 23.45
CA VAL A 148 -50.65 -8.37 23.58
C VAL A 148 -49.92 -7.93 22.32
N ILE A 149 -50.22 -6.71 21.87
CA ILE A 149 -49.56 -6.03 20.73
C ILE A 149 -48.68 -4.92 21.29
N GLY A 150 -47.38 -5.04 21.06
CA GLY A 150 -46.41 -4.00 21.34
C GLY A 150 -46.17 -3.12 20.11
N THR A 151 -46.02 -1.82 20.30
CA THR A 151 -45.76 -0.84 19.25
C THR A 151 -44.55 0.01 19.60
N LEU A 152 -43.73 0.31 18.61
CA LEU A 152 -42.68 1.32 18.66
C LEU A 152 -42.83 2.22 17.45
N ASP A 153 -42.96 3.51 17.69
CA ASP A 153 -42.96 4.53 16.64
C ASP A 153 -41.76 5.44 16.82
N LEU A 154 -41.10 5.78 15.69
CA LEU A 154 -39.90 6.59 15.63
C LEU A 154 -40.14 7.84 14.76
N PRO A 155 -40.81 8.89 15.30
CA PRO A 155 -41.17 10.06 14.51
C PRO A 155 -39.95 10.78 13.88
N GLY A 156 -38.79 10.71 14.54
CA GLY A 156 -37.52 11.24 14.05
C GLY A 156 -36.79 10.38 13.03
N ALA A 157 -37.37 9.25 12.56
CA ALA A 157 -36.76 8.36 11.59
C ALA A 157 -37.49 8.43 10.25
N ILE A 158 -36.72 8.49 9.16
CA ILE A 158 -37.20 8.41 7.77
C ILE A 158 -36.69 7.09 7.18
N PHE A 159 -37.58 6.13 7.03
CA PHE A 159 -37.29 4.82 6.47
C PHE A 159 -37.45 4.81 4.95
N PRO A 160 -36.57 4.15 4.17
CA PRO A 160 -36.68 4.09 2.70
C PRO A 160 -38.03 3.52 2.21
N ASN A 161 -38.60 2.57 2.95
CA ASN A 161 -39.88 1.92 2.61
C ASN A 161 -41.09 2.61 3.22
N GLY A 162 -40.91 3.78 3.84
CA GLY A 162 -41.97 4.51 4.54
C GLY A 162 -42.37 3.88 5.86
N GLY A 163 -43.29 4.58 6.57
CA GLY A 163 -43.77 4.20 7.89
C GLY A 163 -42.69 4.41 8.98
N THR A 164 -43.14 4.85 10.15
CA THR A 164 -42.27 5.11 11.31
C THR A 164 -42.43 4.04 12.41
N SER A 165 -43.44 3.18 12.28
CA SER A 165 -43.86 2.27 13.35
C SER A 165 -43.43 0.83 13.10
N MET A 166 -43.10 0.14 14.18
CA MET A 166 -42.97 -1.33 14.27
C MET A 166 -43.97 -1.88 15.24
N THR A 167 -44.48 -3.09 14.96
CA THR A 167 -45.39 -3.81 15.84
C THR A 167 -44.88 -5.23 16.05
N THR A 168 -45.10 -5.75 17.26
CA THR A 168 -44.90 -7.16 17.61
C THR A 168 -46.11 -7.68 18.33
N SER A 169 -46.56 -8.89 18.01
CA SER A 169 -47.69 -9.55 18.69
C SER A 169 -47.18 -10.75 19.47
N VAL A 170 -47.52 -10.83 20.75
CA VAL A 170 -47.05 -11.88 21.64
C VAL A 170 -48.25 -12.62 22.21
N GLY A 171 -48.27 -13.95 22.08
CA GLY A 171 -49.31 -14.80 22.64
C GLY A 171 -49.39 -14.73 24.16
N ALA A 172 -50.47 -15.32 24.73
CA ALA A 172 -50.67 -15.37 26.15
C ALA A 172 -49.49 -15.97 26.91
N GLY A 173 -49.07 -15.32 27.99
CA GLY A 173 -48.04 -15.76 28.92
C GLY A 173 -48.55 -15.74 30.34
N THR A 174 -47.73 -16.15 31.28
CA THR A 174 -47.98 -16.04 32.72
C THR A 174 -46.72 -15.60 33.45
N PRO A 175 -46.80 -15.10 34.69
CA PRO A 175 -45.62 -14.75 35.48
C PRO A 175 -44.59 -15.88 35.60
N SER A 176 -45.05 -17.14 35.69
CA SER A 176 -44.20 -18.34 35.80
C SER A 176 -43.76 -18.91 34.45
N ASN A 177 -44.45 -18.57 33.36
CA ASN A 177 -44.14 -19.04 32.00
C ASN A 177 -44.38 -17.91 30.99
N PRO A 178 -43.49 -16.93 30.92
CA PRO A 178 -43.63 -15.81 30.00
C PRO A 178 -43.47 -16.26 28.54
N THR A 179 -44.20 -15.62 27.65
CA THR A 179 -44.02 -15.75 26.20
C THR A 179 -43.32 -14.53 25.65
N TYR A 180 -42.68 -14.67 24.49
CA TYR A 180 -42.01 -13.52 23.81
C TYR A 180 -42.17 -13.60 22.29
N SER A 181 -42.03 -12.46 21.67
CA SER A 181 -41.92 -12.32 20.21
C SER A 181 -40.93 -11.20 19.87
N THR A 182 -40.31 -11.32 18.71
CA THR A 182 -39.38 -10.30 18.20
C THR A 182 -39.78 -9.96 16.76
N ALA A 183 -40.01 -8.67 16.51
CA ALA A 183 -40.09 -8.12 15.17
C ALA A 183 -38.74 -7.50 14.81
N VAL A 184 -38.29 -7.67 13.56
CA VAL A 184 -37.02 -7.15 13.08
C VAL A 184 -37.28 -6.22 11.91
N ARG A 185 -36.58 -5.08 11.87
CA ARG A 185 -36.61 -4.12 10.78
C ARG A 185 -35.18 -3.81 10.34
N ASP A 186 -34.93 -3.89 9.03
CA ASP A 186 -33.69 -3.43 8.44
C ASP A 186 -33.63 -1.89 8.48
N LEU A 187 -32.48 -1.35 8.89
CA LEU A 187 -32.22 0.08 9.01
C LEU A 187 -31.38 0.64 7.87
N ALA A 188 -30.99 -0.18 6.88
CA ALA A 188 -30.23 0.32 5.73
C ALA A 188 -30.97 1.45 5.02
N GLY A 189 -30.28 2.57 4.78
CA GLY A 189 -30.83 3.78 4.18
C GLY A 189 -31.74 4.60 5.08
N THR A 190 -31.94 4.22 6.35
CA THR A 190 -32.74 4.98 7.29
C THR A 190 -31.99 6.23 7.75
N SER A 191 -32.67 7.38 7.72
CA SER A 191 -32.17 8.65 8.27
C SER A 191 -32.80 8.92 9.62
N PHE A 192 -31.97 9.20 10.62
CA PHE A 192 -32.39 9.59 11.97
C PHE A 192 -32.10 11.07 12.20
N ASP A 193 -33.12 11.83 12.66
CA ASP A 193 -32.95 13.13 13.26
C ASP A 193 -32.68 12.97 14.76
N LEU A 194 -31.46 13.23 15.16
CA LEU A 194 -30.98 13.03 16.52
C LEU A 194 -31.05 14.32 17.37
N ARG A 195 -31.83 15.32 16.94
CA ARG A 195 -32.00 16.58 17.67
C ARG A 195 -33.13 16.54 18.71
N GLY A 196 -33.80 15.42 18.81
CA GLY A 196 -34.96 15.26 19.69
C GLY A 196 -36.19 16.07 19.26
N PRO A 197 -37.29 16.00 20.02
CA PRO A 197 -38.59 16.56 19.64
C PRO A 197 -38.63 18.08 19.55
N GLN A 198 -37.66 18.78 20.16
CA GLN A 198 -37.55 20.28 20.12
C GLN A 198 -36.44 20.76 19.18
N PHE A 199 -35.75 19.84 18.45
CA PHE A 199 -34.66 20.14 17.52
C PHE A 199 -33.47 20.90 18.14
N ASN A 200 -33.26 20.79 19.44
CA ASN A 200 -32.22 21.47 20.19
C ASN A 200 -31.29 20.59 21.00
N ALA A 201 -31.46 19.26 20.90
CA ALA A 201 -30.60 18.26 21.52
C ALA A 201 -29.59 17.69 20.49
N VAL A 202 -28.78 16.75 20.94
CA VAL A 202 -27.87 15.92 20.14
C VAL A 202 -27.95 14.48 20.63
N ASN A 203 -27.63 13.52 19.78
CA ASN A 203 -27.64 12.09 20.09
C ASN A 203 -29.00 11.61 20.65
N THR A 204 -30.08 12.26 20.27
CA THR A 204 -31.38 12.09 20.93
C THR A 204 -32.46 11.78 19.89
N LEU A 205 -33.05 10.62 19.99
CA LEU A 205 -34.13 10.17 19.11
C LEU A 205 -35.49 10.20 19.85
N GLU A 206 -36.48 10.83 19.25
CA GLU A 206 -37.85 10.79 19.73
C GLU A 206 -38.44 9.42 19.45
N THR A 207 -39.12 8.85 20.44
CA THR A 207 -39.78 7.54 20.35
C THR A 207 -41.17 7.60 20.98
N SER A 208 -42.10 6.82 20.43
CA SER A 208 -43.36 6.54 21.05
C SER A 208 -43.51 5.03 21.21
N ILE A 209 -43.76 4.60 22.40
CA ILE A 209 -43.83 3.17 22.75
C ILE A 209 -45.16 2.86 23.43
N GLY A 210 -45.74 1.72 23.08
CA GLY A 210 -47.00 1.32 23.67
C GLY A 210 -47.21 -0.19 23.65
N ALA A 211 -48.17 -0.63 24.48
CA ALA A 211 -48.66 -1.99 24.49
C ALA A 211 -50.15 -2.04 24.78
N MET A 212 -50.90 -2.84 24.01
CA MET A 212 -52.35 -3.02 24.18
C MET A 212 -52.75 -4.48 24.09
N LEU A 213 -53.85 -4.82 24.72
CA LEU A 213 -54.54 -6.10 24.48
C LEU A 213 -55.01 -6.15 23.01
N ASP A 214 -55.01 -7.35 22.44
CA ASP A 214 -55.55 -7.55 21.09
C ASP A 214 -56.99 -7.05 21.00
N PRO A 215 -57.31 -6.07 20.13
CA PRO A 215 -58.69 -5.59 19.96
C PRO A 215 -59.67 -6.64 19.43
N ALA A 216 -59.17 -7.69 18.77
CA ALA A 216 -59.96 -8.81 18.27
C ALA A 216 -60.09 -9.94 19.31
N GLY A 217 -59.44 -9.81 20.46
CA GLY A 217 -59.45 -10.78 21.55
C GLY A 217 -60.67 -10.66 22.47
N GLN A 218 -60.64 -11.35 23.62
CA GLN A 218 -61.72 -11.33 24.60
C GLN A 218 -61.38 -10.52 25.86
N GLY A 219 -60.27 -9.81 25.89
CA GLY A 219 -59.75 -9.16 27.09
C GLY A 219 -58.95 -10.09 27.98
N ALA A 220 -58.58 -9.64 29.18
CA ALA A 220 -57.72 -10.39 30.07
C ALA A 220 -58.03 -10.08 31.56
N TRP A 221 -57.96 -11.07 32.40
CA TRP A 221 -57.78 -10.88 33.84
C TRP A 221 -56.30 -10.66 34.11
N VAL A 222 -55.95 -9.54 34.72
CA VAL A 222 -54.60 -9.14 35.01
C VAL A 222 -54.44 -8.92 36.51
N THR A 223 -53.29 -9.37 37.05
CA THR A 223 -52.92 -9.30 38.47
C THR A 223 -51.66 -8.42 38.66
N ALA A 224 -51.30 -8.15 39.90
CA ALA A 224 -50.08 -7.42 40.24
C ALA A 224 -48.79 -8.13 39.82
N ASP A 225 -48.81 -9.46 39.62
CA ASP A 225 -47.66 -10.27 39.20
C ASP A 225 -47.45 -10.25 37.69
N ASP A 226 -48.46 -9.79 36.94
CA ASP A 226 -48.38 -9.68 35.48
C ASP A 226 -47.56 -8.45 35.07
N SER A 227 -46.76 -8.62 34.03
CA SER A 227 -45.95 -7.53 33.51
C SER A 227 -45.66 -7.68 32.01
N LEU A 228 -45.35 -6.56 31.38
CA LEU A 228 -44.90 -6.48 30.00
C LEU A 228 -43.51 -5.87 29.98
N VAL A 229 -42.61 -6.44 29.19
CA VAL A 229 -41.29 -5.88 28.95
C VAL A 229 -41.13 -5.72 27.46
N LEU A 230 -40.88 -4.49 27.02
CA LEU A 230 -40.65 -4.17 25.63
C LEU A 230 -39.22 -3.63 25.48
N SER A 231 -38.42 -4.23 24.58
CA SER A 231 -37.04 -3.82 24.32
C SER A 231 -36.86 -3.47 22.86
N ALA A 232 -36.26 -2.32 22.62
CA ALA A 232 -35.81 -1.88 21.31
C ALA A 232 -34.27 -2.00 21.25
N ASN A 233 -33.75 -2.89 20.40
CA ASN A 233 -32.34 -3.16 20.27
C ASN A 233 -31.86 -2.67 18.90
N TYR A 234 -30.92 -1.74 18.87
CA TYR A 234 -30.25 -1.24 17.70
C TYR A 234 -28.91 -1.98 17.57
N LEU A 235 -28.74 -2.75 16.49
CA LEU A 235 -27.65 -3.71 16.36
C LEU A 235 -26.94 -3.54 15.02
N GLY A 236 -25.60 -3.65 15.03
CA GLY A 236 -24.77 -3.65 13.84
C GLY A 236 -24.88 -2.36 13.03
N LEU A 237 -24.90 -1.21 13.70
CA LEU A 237 -25.09 0.09 13.06
C LEU A 237 -23.82 0.53 12.31
N VAL A 238 -23.90 0.65 10.99
CA VAL A 238 -22.84 1.20 10.14
C VAL A 238 -23.34 2.51 9.55
N PRO A 239 -22.71 3.65 9.86
CA PRO A 239 -23.06 4.94 9.29
C PRO A 239 -22.77 5.02 7.79
N GLN A 240 -23.70 5.58 6.98
CA GLN A 240 -23.48 6.04 5.63
C GLN A 240 -23.11 7.52 5.61
N TYR A 241 -23.79 8.30 6.45
CA TYR A 241 -23.60 9.73 6.62
C TYR A 241 -23.90 10.13 8.05
N ALA A 242 -23.08 10.99 8.59
CA ALA A 242 -23.34 11.60 9.88
C ALA A 242 -23.06 13.10 9.82
N ARG A 243 -23.89 13.88 10.53
CA ARG A 243 -23.72 15.33 10.70
C ARG A 243 -23.84 15.71 12.15
N GLY A 244 -22.90 16.54 12.62
CA GLY A 244 -22.85 16.94 14.02
C GLY A 244 -21.49 17.51 14.38
N TYR A 245 -21.09 17.35 15.62
CA TYR A 245 -19.74 17.61 16.11
C TYR A 245 -19.03 16.29 16.43
N PHE A 246 -17.83 16.08 15.92
CA PHE A 246 -17.10 14.84 16.05
C PHE A 246 -16.01 14.85 17.12
N GLY A 247 -16.12 15.75 18.09
CA GLY A 247 -15.14 15.89 19.16
C GLY A 247 -13.87 16.62 18.75
N GLN A 248 -13.02 16.83 19.73
CA GLN A 248 -11.68 17.42 19.55
C GLN A 248 -10.64 16.39 19.97
N ARG A 249 -9.81 15.93 19.01
CA ARG A 249 -8.79 14.92 19.29
C ARG A 249 -7.54 15.16 18.46
N THR A 250 -6.43 14.64 18.96
CA THR A 250 -5.19 14.50 18.19
C THR A 250 -4.94 13.03 17.90
N VAL A 251 -4.68 12.70 16.65
CA VAL A 251 -4.24 11.39 16.20
C VAL A 251 -2.76 11.52 15.85
N GLU A 252 -1.93 10.70 16.46
CA GLU A 252 -0.51 10.62 16.15
C GLU A 252 -0.29 9.51 15.12
N ALA A 253 0.48 9.79 14.07
CA ALA A 253 0.86 8.83 13.04
C ALA A 253 2.38 8.76 12.97
N GLY A 254 2.91 7.59 13.27
CA GLY A 254 4.33 7.34 13.35
C GLY A 254 4.90 7.42 14.80
N PRO A 255 6.22 7.29 14.96
CA PRO A 255 7.19 7.10 13.86
C PRO A 255 6.95 5.80 13.08
N ASP A 256 6.94 5.89 11.77
CA ASP A 256 6.73 4.77 10.86
C ASP A 256 7.62 4.91 9.61
N THR A 257 7.76 3.86 8.83
CA THR A 257 8.60 3.84 7.63
C THR A 257 7.90 3.23 6.44
N ASN A 258 8.11 3.81 5.25
CA ASN A 258 7.68 3.26 3.98
C ASN A 258 8.91 2.91 3.13
N ASP A 259 8.85 1.79 2.40
CA ASP A 259 9.90 1.39 1.50
C ASP A 259 10.01 2.37 0.32
N LEU A 260 11.25 2.72 -0.05
CA LEU A 260 11.57 3.56 -1.20
C LEU A 260 12.40 2.76 -2.21
N SER A 261 11.75 2.21 -3.21
CA SER A 261 12.37 1.34 -4.23
C SER A 261 13.15 2.09 -5.33
N LEU A 262 13.33 3.40 -5.17
CA LEU A 262 13.95 4.24 -6.20
C LEU A 262 15.43 3.89 -6.46
N PHE A 263 16.13 3.44 -5.41
CA PHE A 263 17.58 3.16 -5.42
C PHE A 263 17.92 1.70 -5.10
N ASP A 264 16.97 0.77 -5.20
CA ASP A 264 17.16 -0.63 -4.81
C ASP A 264 18.30 -1.33 -5.55
N ALA A 265 18.53 -0.98 -6.81
CA ALA A 265 19.59 -1.55 -7.62
C ALA A 265 21.00 -0.99 -7.29
N LEU A 266 21.07 0.12 -6.56
CA LEU A 266 22.32 0.79 -6.22
C LEU A 266 22.89 0.26 -4.90
N VAL A 267 24.12 -0.20 -4.91
CA VAL A 267 24.76 -0.80 -3.71
C VAL A 267 25.81 0.10 -3.06
N SER A 268 26.45 0.98 -3.84
CA SER A 268 27.50 1.88 -3.34
C SER A 268 27.77 3.02 -4.33
N GLY A 269 28.66 3.94 -3.94
CA GLY A 269 29.06 5.09 -4.74
C GLY A 269 28.43 6.39 -4.26
N THR A 270 28.66 7.47 -5.00
CA THR A 270 28.09 8.79 -4.72
C THR A 270 27.24 9.28 -5.88
N LEU A 271 26.16 9.93 -5.52
CA LEU A 271 25.23 10.61 -6.41
C LEU A 271 25.12 12.06 -5.95
N ASP A 272 25.21 13.02 -6.87
CA ASP A 272 24.99 14.44 -6.66
C ASP A 272 23.92 14.89 -7.67
N LEU A 273 22.82 15.44 -7.18
CA LEU A 273 21.61 15.78 -7.94
C LEU A 273 21.45 17.30 -8.11
N ASP A 274 21.35 17.77 -9.35
CA ASP A 274 21.09 19.19 -9.65
C ASP A 274 19.67 19.62 -9.29
N VAL A 275 18.69 18.73 -9.48
CA VAL A 275 17.26 19.01 -9.29
C VAL A 275 16.58 17.82 -8.67
N ALA A 276 15.80 18.08 -7.63
CA ALA A 276 14.86 17.14 -7.05
C ALA A 276 13.65 17.91 -6.53
N THR A 277 12.49 17.32 -6.65
CA THR A 277 11.23 17.90 -6.16
C THR A 277 10.45 16.86 -5.39
N LEU A 278 10.08 17.19 -4.16
CA LEU A 278 9.17 16.43 -3.33
C LEU A 278 7.88 17.22 -3.19
N ARG A 279 6.76 16.62 -3.57
CA ARG A 279 5.43 17.17 -3.37
C ARG A 279 4.73 16.39 -2.27
N LEU A 280 4.42 17.07 -1.17
CA LEU A 280 3.55 16.56 -0.12
C LEU A 280 2.11 16.97 -0.42
N THR A 281 1.20 16.00 -0.39
CA THR A 281 -0.23 16.23 -0.62
C THR A 281 -1.04 15.75 0.57
N VAL A 282 -2.09 16.49 0.90
CA VAL A 282 -3.11 16.07 1.86
C VAL A 282 -4.46 16.24 1.19
N GLU A 283 -5.20 15.14 1.07
CA GLU A 283 -6.56 15.11 0.59
C GLU A 283 -7.49 14.85 1.76
N ASN A 284 -8.40 15.80 2.03
CA ASN A 284 -9.35 15.73 3.12
C ASN A 284 -10.77 15.52 2.60
N GLY A 285 -11.32 14.31 2.80
CA GLY A 285 -12.71 13.96 2.54
C GLY A 285 -13.64 14.21 3.73
N PHE A 286 -13.12 14.71 4.86
CA PHE A 286 -13.92 14.99 6.04
C PHE A 286 -14.46 16.43 6.02
N GLY A 287 -15.71 16.60 6.39
CA GLY A 287 -16.35 17.91 6.56
C GLY A 287 -16.08 18.55 7.91
N LEU A 288 -14.87 18.41 8.43
CA LEU A 288 -14.45 18.99 9.71
C LEU A 288 -13.10 19.71 9.59
N ASP A 289 -12.81 20.59 10.53
CA ASP A 289 -11.57 21.34 10.54
C ASP A 289 -10.42 20.44 10.95
N LEU A 290 -9.36 20.45 10.14
CA LEU A 290 -8.18 19.64 10.34
C LEU A 290 -6.92 20.50 10.42
N GLN A 291 -5.97 20.02 11.20
CA GLN A 291 -4.64 20.58 11.30
C GLN A 291 -3.61 19.45 11.25
N VAL A 292 -2.69 19.51 10.31
CA VAL A 292 -1.58 18.57 10.17
C VAL A 292 -0.31 19.22 10.64
N ARG A 293 0.43 18.56 11.51
CA ARG A 293 1.78 18.95 11.91
C ARG A 293 2.75 17.84 11.53
N MET A 294 3.52 18.08 10.48
CA MET A 294 4.66 17.21 10.16
C MET A 294 5.73 17.43 11.22
N ARG A 295 6.14 16.37 11.91
CA ARG A 295 7.21 16.41 12.91
C ARG A 295 8.54 16.06 12.29
N GLN A 296 8.57 15.03 11.44
CA GLN A 296 9.77 14.53 10.81
C GLN A 296 9.47 13.88 9.47
N LEU A 297 10.42 13.99 8.54
CA LEU A 297 10.53 13.19 7.33
C LEU A 297 12.01 12.89 7.12
N SER A 298 12.38 11.61 7.04
CA SER A 298 13.76 11.15 7.04
C SER A 298 14.02 10.18 5.89
N ALA A 299 15.16 10.33 5.24
CA ALA A 299 15.70 9.38 4.27
C ALA A 299 16.61 8.39 5.02
N ILE A 300 16.26 7.12 5.00
CA ILE A 300 16.97 6.06 5.70
C ILE A 300 17.63 5.15 4.66
N ASN A 301 18.95 4.98 4.79
CA ASN A 301 19.70 3.98 4.06
C ASN A 301 20.03 2.83 5.02
N THR A 302 19.29 1.74 4.96
CA THR A 302 19.46 0.59 5.88
C THR A 302 20.76 -0.16 5.65
N ARG A 303 21.34 -0.07 4.45
CA ARG A 303 22.63 -0.73 4.10
C ARG A 303 23.81 -0.07 4.76
N THR A 304 23.80 1.26 4.83
CA THR A 304 24.88 2.05 5.45
C THR A 304 24.58 2.43 6.90
N GLY A 305 23.30 2.37 7.31
CA GLY A 305 22.82 2.86 8.60
C GLY A 305 22.69 4.38 8.67
N ASN A 306 22.88 5.10 7.57
CA ASN A 306 22.77 6.55 7.55
C ASN A 306 21.33 7.01 7.44
N THR A 307 21.03 8.09 8.16
CA THR A 307 19.72 8.77 8.10
C THR A 307 19.94 10.26 7.87
N VAL A 308 19.16 10.83 6.96
CA VAL A 308 19.16 12.27 6.67
C VAL A 308 17.76 12.82 6.86
N ASP A 309 17.60 13.76 7.78
CA ASP A 309 16.33 14.44 8.02
C ASP A 309 16.12 15.55 6.99
N LEU A 310 14.90 15.64 6.47
CA LEU A 310 14.50 16.72 5.57
C LEU A 310 14.31 18.01 6.36
N THR A 311 14.95 19.07 5.92
CA THR A 311 14.80 20.42 6.50
C THR A 311 13.95 21.30 5.59
N HIS A 312 12.83 21.77 6.11
CA HIS A 312 11.94 22.70 5.39
C HIS A 312 11.05 23.46 6.36
N THR A 313 10.49 24.59 5.95
CA THR A 313 9.59 25.42 6.80
C THR A 313 8.30 24.72 7.19
N ILE A 314 7.88 23.68 6.47
CA ILE A 314 6.69 22.86 6.76
C ILE A 314 6.74 22.18 8.15
N PHE A 315 7.94 21.92 8.67
CA PHE A 315 8.16 21.31 9.98
C PHE A 315 8.07 22.32 11.14
N GLN A 316 8.02 23.63 10.85
CA GLN A 316 8.06 24.68 11.89
C GLN A 316 6.73 24.92 12.58
N GLY A 317 5.62 24.48 11.99
CA GLY A 317 4.30 24.68 12.56
C GLY A 317 3.21 23.84 11.91
N PRO A 318 2.01 23.86 12.49
CA PRO A 318 0.89 23.13 11.95
C PRO A 318 0.32 23.80 10.67
N ILE A 319 -0.23 22.96 9.79
CA ILE A 319 -0.87 23.36 8.55
C ILE A 319 -2.37 23.14 8.73
N ASN A 320 -3.16 24.17 8.46
CA ASN A 320 -4.61 24.06 8.44
C ASN A 320 -5.07 23.49 7.10
N ILE A 321 -5.85 22.43 7.16
CA ILE A 321 -6.44 21.77 5.99
C ILE A 321 -7.92 22.12 5.94
N ASN A 322 -8.37 22.63 4.80
CA ASN A 322 -9.78 22.96 4.60
C ASN A 322 -10.64 21.69 4.70
N ARG A 323 -11.90 21.88 5.12
CA ARG A 323 -12.91 20.82 5.15
C ARG A 323 -13.39 20.47 3.73
N ALA A 324 -13.89 19.26 3.54
CA ALA A 324 -14.63 18.86 2.35
C ALA A 324 -15.91 19.68 2.19
N ILE A 325 -16.50 19.67 1.00
CA ILE A 325 -17.77 20.33 0.68
C ILE A 325 -18.87 19.28 0.63
N ASP A 326 -19.92 19.46 1.46
CA ASP A 326 -21.10 18.60 1.46
C ASP A 326 -22.02 18.93 0.28
N LEU A 327 -22.34 17.94 -0.55
CA LEU A 327 -23.29 18.05 -1.67
C LEU A 327 -24.67 17.46 -1.31
N GLY A 328 -24.85 16.92 -0.10
CA GLY A 328 -26.09 16.25 0.34
C GLY A 328 -26.26 14.81 -0.16
N SER A 329 -25.59 14.41 -1.23
CA SER A 329 -25.57 13.05 -1.77
C SER A 329 -24.16 12.50 -1.98
N GLY A 330 -23.17 13.18 -1.44
CA GLY A 330 -21.75 12.92 -1.54
C GLY A 330 -20.97 14.16 -1.16
N PHE A 331 -19.67 14.16 -1.38
CA PHE A 331 -18.79 15.26 -0.99
C PHE A 331 -17.71 15.53 -2.06
N ILE A 332 -17.13 16.71 -2.00
CA ILE A 332 -15.92 17.08 -2.74
C ILE A 332 -14.81 17.23 -1.72
N PRO A 333 -13.72 16.40 -1.79
CA PRO A 333 -12.60 16.55 -0.88
C PRO A 333 -11.87 17.87 -1.11
N SER A 334 -11.28 18.42 -0.08
CA SER A 334 -10.33 19.51 -0.20
C SER A 334 -8.92 18.95 -0.38
N GLN A 335 -8.07 19.72 -1.05
CA GLN A 335 -6.68 19.34 -1.30
C GLN A 335 -5.75 20.44 -0.81
N TYR A 336 -4.67 20.02 -0.16
CA TYR A 336 -3.51 20.82 0.16
C TYR A 336 -2.28 20.22 -0.52
N SER A 337 -1.42 21.07 -1.06
CA SER A 337 -0.17 20.63 -1.67
C SER A 337 0.96 21.58 -1.28
N ASN A 338 2.10 21.02 -0.94
CA ASN A 338 3.33 21.76 -0.69
C ASN A 338 4.46 21.17 -1.53
N THR A 339 5.23 22.02 -2.18
CA THR A 339 6.37 21.63 -3.03
C THR A 339 7.67 22.00 -2.33
N ILE A 340 8.51 21.02 -2.17
CA ILE A 340 9.81 21.08 -1.52
C ILE A 340 10.85 20.77 -2.60
N ASP A 341 11.84 21.63 -2.78
CA ASP A 341 12.88 21.51 -3.78
C ASP A 341 14.25 21.94 -3.23
N VAL A 342 15.29 21.85 -4.03
CA VAL A 342 16.67 22.21 -3.66
C VAL A 342 16.84 23.68 -3.27
N SER A 343 15.92 24.56 -3.64
CA SER A 343 15.99 25.99 -3.31
C SER A 343 15.48 26.31 -1.91
N ASN A 344 14.65 25.45 -1.32
CA ASN A 344 13.98 25.68 -0.04
C ASN A 344 14.23 24.57 0.99
N SER A 345 15.02 23.56 0.67
CA SER A 345 15.30 22.41 1.53
C SER A 345 16.66 21.79 1.21
N ASN A 346 17.00 20.71 1.92
CA ASN A 346 18.12 19.82 1.66
C ASN A 346 17.67 18.52 0.96
N ILE A 347 16.70 18.60 0.03
CA ILE A 347 16.15 17.43 -0.67
C ILE A 347 17.20 16.70 -1.51
N ASP A 348 18.21 17.40 -2.01
CA ASP A 348 19.39 16.84 -2.65
C ASP A 348 20.13 15.87 -1.71
N LEU A 349 20.59 16.34 -0.56
CA LEU A 349 21.28 15.51 0.45
C LEU A 349 20.39 14.35 0.96
N PHE A 350 19.07 14.60 1.06
CA PHE A 350 18.09 13.58 1.45
C PHE A 350 18.10 12.40 0.46
N LEU A 351 18.15 12.66 -0.85
CA LEU A 351 18.18 11.63 -1.88
C LEU A 351 19.57 11.07 -2.16
N GLU A 352 20.61 11.89 -2.03
CA GLU A 352 22.01 11.51 -2.20
C GLU A 352 22.50 10.51 -1.14
N ASN A 353 21.77 10.39 -0.03
CA ASN A 353 21.93 9.30 0.94
C ASN A 353 21.59 7.92 0.34
N LEU A 354 21.06 7.83 -0.89
CA LEU A 354 20.57 6.62 -1.55
C LEU A 354 19.64 5.80 -0.63
N PRO A 355 18.55 6.40 -0.12
CA PRO A 355 17.68 5.76 0.84
C PRO A 355 16.91 4.59 0.22
N ASP A 356 16.66 3.57 1.02
CA ASP A 356 15.74 2.47 0.74
C ASP A 356 14.45 2.54 1.56
N GLN A 357 14.38 3.50 2.52
CA GLN A 357 13.18 3.79 3.30
C GLN A 357 13.00 5.29 3.54
N ILE A 358 11.72 5.69 3.67
CA ILE A 358 11.32 7.02 4.13
C ILE A 358 10.64 6.87 5.49
N GLY A 359 11.25 7.45 6.53
CA GLY A 359 10.65 7.56 7.86
C GLY A 359 9.82 8.83 7.99
N TYR A 360 8.68 8.75 8.68
CA TYR A 360 7.83 9.92 8.92
C TYR A 360 7.19 9.90 10.31
N GLU A 361 6.88 11.10 10.80
CA GLU A 361 6.11 11.33 12.02
C GLU A 361 5.24 12.57 11.83
N LEU A 362 3.95 12.45 12.12
CA LEU A 362 3.00 13.56 12.03
C LEU A 362 1.90 13.49 13.10
N ASP A 363 1.36 14.66 13.47
CA ASP A 363 0.15 14.78 14.27
C ASP A 363 -0.99 15.30 13.41
N LEU A 364 -2.16 14.74 13.63
CA LEU A 364 -3.41 15.19 13.04
C LEU A 364 -4.35 15.72 14.15
N GLY A 365 -4.60 17.00 14.17
CA GLY A 365 -5.60 17.64 15.03
C GLY A 365 -6.96 17.68 14.34
N LEU A 366 -7.94 17.02 14.94
CA LEU A 366 -9.35 17.05 14.53
C LEU A 366 -10.07 18.14 15.34
N ASN A 367 -10.77 19.04 14.67
CA ASN A 367 -11.47 20.16 15.28
C ASN A 367 -10.61 20.93 16.32
N PRO A 368 -9.39 21.37 15.97
CA PRO A 368 -8.44 21.92 16.94
C PRO A 368 -8.97 23.16 17.67
N LEU A 369 -9.98 23.84 17.11
CA LEU A 369 -10.65 25.01 17.70
C LEU A 369 -12.00 24.69 18.35
N GLY A 370 -12.33 23.38 18.50
CA GLY A 370 -13.62 22.93 19.00
C GLY A 370 -14.75 23.04 17.96
N ASP A 371 -15.99 23.12 18.42
CA ASP A 371 -17.19 23.16 17.56
C ASP A 371 -17.43 24.55 16.94
N ILE A 372 -16.51 25.02 16.09
CA ILE A 372 -16.69 26.30 15.38
C ILE A 372 -17.72 26.22 14.26
N SER A 373 -18.04 25.00 13.80
CA SER A 373 -19.07 24.75 12.80
C SER A 373 -20.49 24.83 13.36
N SER A 374 -20.62 24.91 14.69
CA SER A 374 -21.90 24.82 15.40
C SER A 374 -22.66 23.54 15.07
N GLY A 375 -21.98 22.38 15.12
CA GLY A 375 -22.54 21.05 14.86
C GLY A 375 -22.89 20.83 13.39
N ASN A 376 -22.17 21.46 12.46
CA ASN A 376 -22.35 21.27 11.03
C ASN A 376 -21.15 20.53 10.36
N ASP A 377 -20.31 19.86 11.14
CA ASP A 377 -19.36 18.92 10.59
C ASP A 377 -20.09 17.74 9.99
N PHE A 378 -19.48 17.10 9.01
CA PHE A 378 -20.07 15.92 8.40
C PHE A 378 -19.01 14.88 8.01
N LEU A 379 -19.45 13.62 7.95
CA LEU A 379 -18.68 12.48 7.46
C LEU A 379 -19.58 11.61 6.58
N TYR A 380 -19.04 11.12 5.48
CA TYR A 380 -19.60 10.04 4.67
C TYR A 380 -18.85 8.75 4.93
N TYR A 381 -19.46 7.60 4.66
CA TYR A 381 -18.80 6.30 4.79
C TYR A 381 -17.50 6.23 3.96
N GLU A 382 -17.53 6.83 2.78
CA GLU A 382 -16.40 6.90 1.85
C GLU A 382 -15.42 8.04 2.16
N SER A 383 -15.69 8.84 3.19
CA SER A 383 -14.78 9.92 3.61
C SER A 383 -13.49 9.34 4.16
N GLU A 384 -12.39 9.87 3.69
CA GLU A 384 -11.05 9.53 4.15
C GLU A 384 -10.16 10.77 4.15
N LEU A 385 -9.15 10.74 5.00
CA LEU A 385 -8.03 11.66 4.95
C LEU A 385 -6.82 10.88 4.45
N LYS A 386 -6.16 11.39 3.42
CA LYS A 386 -4.93 10.84 2.87
C LYS A 386 -3.82 11.87 2.91
N ALA A 387 -2.65 11.45 3.37
CA ALA A 387 -1.40 12.17 3.18
C ALA A 387 -0.48 11.33 2.30
N GLY A 388 0.00 11.92 1.23
CA GLY A 388 0.87 11.25 0.26
C GLY A 388 2.06 12.10 -0.11
N LEU A 389 3.07 11.44 -0.69
CA LEU A 389 4.21 12.09 -1.29
C LEU A 389 4.38 11.67 -2.76
N GLU A 390 4.83 12.63 -3.55
CA GLU A 390 5.29 12.43 -4.92
C GLU A 390 6.71 12.99 -5.03
N LEU A 391 7.64 12.13 -5.43
CA LEU A 391 9.03 12.49 -5.61
C LEU A 391 9.35 12.47 -7.11
N GLU A 392 9.83 13.59 -7.63
CA GLU A 392 10.23 13.78 -9.01
C GLU A 392 11.72 14.12 -9.08
N VAL A 393 12.50 13.25 -9.73
CA VAL A 393 13.97 13.38 -9.84
C VAL A 393 14.37 13.32 -11.31
N PRO A 394 14.48 14.47 -11.99
CA PRO A 394 15.10 14.50 -13.31
C PRO A 394 16.56 14.06 -13.21
N LEU A 395 16.98 13.11 -14.04
CA LEU A 395 18.33 12.58 -14.02
C LEU A 395 19.32 13.59 -14.64
N ARG A 396 19.67 14.59 -13.84
CA ARG A 396 20.74 15.57 -14.02
C ARG A 396 21.67 15.42 -12.84
N LEU A 397 22.80 14.76 -13.05
CA LEU A 397 23.57 14.21 -11.94
C LEU A 397 25.08 14.22 -12.22
N ILE A 398 25.83 14.17 -11.14
CA ILE A 398 27.22 13.75 -11.10
C ILE A 398 27.28 12.43 -10.32
N THR A 399 27.98 11.43 -10.85
CA THR A 399 28.20 10.17 -10.13
C THR A 399 29.68 9.86 -10.06
N ASN A 400 30.08 9.25 -8.94
CA ASN A 400 31.39 8.67 -8.80
C ASN A 400 31.28 7.28 -8.20
N GLU A 401 31.74 6.27 -8.95
CA GLU A 401 31.72 4.85 -8.60
C GLU A 401 30.29 4.37 -8.20
N LEU A 402 29.23 4.95 -8.80
CA LEU A 402 27.85 4.55 -8.53
C LEU A 402 27.61 3.12 -9.03
N THR A 403 27.49 2.16 -8.12
CA THR A 403 27.61 0.75 -8.40
C THR A 403 26.28 0.05 -8.40
N LEU A 404 26.00 -0.64 -9.50
CA LEU A 404 24.92 -1.62 -9.66
C LEU A 404 25.50 -3.01 -9.51
N GLN A 405 24.73 -3.95 -8.94
CA GLN A 405 25.16 -5.32 -8.71
C GLN A 405 24.08 -6.32 -9.08
N THR A 406 24.50 -7.42 -9.68
CA THR A 406 23.61 -8.57 -9.96
C THR A 406 24.34 -9.87 -9.68
N VAL A 407 23.59 -10.91 -9.32
CA VAL A 407 24.12 -12.24 -9.08
C VAL A 407 23.47 -13.23 -10.04
N SER A 408 24.29 -13.99 -10.73
CA SER A 408 23.84 -15.00 -11.67
C SER A 408 24.55 -16.34 -11.45
N THR A 409 23.97 -17.41 -11.96
CA THR A 409 24.63 -18.73 -12.02
C THR A 409 25.08 -18.92 -13.46
N PRO A 410 26.40 -19.00 -13.72
CA PRO A 410 26.91 -19.20 -15.07
C PRO A 410 26.47 -20.57 -15.63
N ASP A 411 26.06 -20.58 -16.89
CA ASP A 411 25.78 -21.82 -17.63
C ASP A 411 27.06 -22.25 -18.34
N LEU A 412 27.78 -23.18 -17.74
CA LEU A 412 29.04 -23.68 -18.25
C LEU A 412 28.83 -24.95 -19.10
N PRO A 413 29.67 -25.17 -20.14
CA PRO A 413 29.70 -26.45 -20.84
C PRO A 413 29.93 -27.61 -19.85
N ARG A 414 29.30 -28.77 -20.08
CA ARG A 414 29.48 -29.90 -19.18
C ARG A 414 30.94 -30.31 -19.12
N ASN A 415 31.46 -30.42 -17.89
CA ASN A 415 32.75 -31.05 -17.64
C ASN A 415 32.58 -32.57 -17.74
N ALA A 416 32.79 -33.13 -18.94
CA ALA A 416 32.79 -34.56 -19.19
C ALA A 416 34.23 -35.07 -19.25
N GLU A 417 34.48 -36.36 -18.89
CA GLU A 417 35.81 -36.94 -19.01
C GLU A 417 36.37 -36.70 -20.42
N GLY A 418 37.44 -35.88 -20.50
CA GLY A 418 38.10 -35.55 -21.73
C GLY A 418 37.63 -34.29 -22.46
N HIS A 419 36.64 -33.58 -21.95
CA HIS A 419 36.16 -32.35 -22.53
C HIS A 419 35.93 -31.31 -21.41
N ALA A 420 36.83 -30.37 -21.26
CA ALA A 420 36.71 -29.33 -20.26
C ALA A 420 37.30 -27.99 -20.75
N LEU A 421 36.64 -26.92 -20.38
CA LEU A 421 37.24 -25.58 -20.43
C LEU A 421 38.37 -25.55 -19.41
N ARG A 422 39.58 -25.23 -19.85
CA ARG A 422 40.77 -25.10 -18.98
C ARG A 422 41.06 -23.68 -18.58
N SER A 423 41.06 -22.81 -19.57
CA SER A 423 41.32 -21.38 -19.39
C SER A 423 40.69 -20.62 -20.54
N GLY A 424 40.63 -19.32 -20.42
CA GLY A 424 40.09 -18.47 -21.47
C GLY A 424 40.30 -17.01 -21.20
N GLU A 425 40.03 -16.18 -22.21
CA GLU A 425 39.97 -14.74 -22.12
C GLU A 425 38.59 -14.28 -22.54
N LEU A 426 37.87 -13.60 -21.63
CA LEU A 426 36.63 -12.90 -21.96
C LEU A 426 36.99 -11.56 -22.60
N LYS A 427 36.42 -11.27 -23.77
CA LYS A 427 36.51 -9.96 -24.43
C LYS A 427 35.14 -9.30 -24.43
N LEU A 428 35.04 -8.15 -23.78
CA LEU A 428 33.83 -7.35 -23.73
C LEU A 428 33.99 -6.16 -24.67
N PHE A 429 33.25 -6.13 -25.75
CA PHE A 429 33.15 -5.01 -26.65
C PHE A 429 32.00 -4.13 -26.22
N ALA A 430 32.29 -2.93 -25.76
CA ALA A 430 31.30 -1.96 -25.28
C ALA A 430 31.20 -0.79 -26.25
N THR A 431 29.99 -0.46 -26.71
CA THR A 431 29.68 0.77 -27.44
C THR A 431 28.82 1.65 -26.58
N ASN A 432 29.43 2.55 -25.84
CA ASN A 432 28.80 3.34 -24.78
C ASN A 432 28.28 4.69 -25.31
N GLY A 433 26.99 4.93 -25.15
CA GLY A 433 26.28 6.17 -25.45
C GLY A 433 25.86 6.97 -24.22
N PHE A 434 26.26 6.57 -23.02
CA PHE A 434 26.04 7.36 -21.81
C PHE A 434 27.15 8.36 -21.57
N PRO A 435 26.89 9.49 -20.89
CA PRO A 435 27.91 10.45 -20.50
C PRO A 435 28.74 9.98 -19.29
N MET A 436 28.69 8.69 -18.98
CA MET A 436 29.36 8.03 -17.86
C MET A 436 30.25 6.92 -18.39
N SER A 437 31.45 6.78 -17.84
CA SER A 437 32.27 5.58 -18.00
C SER A 437 31.74 4.47 -17.10
N ALA A 438 31.96 3.21 -17.47
CA ALA A 438 31.58 2.04 -16.70
C ALA A 438 32.81 1.15 -16.45
N ARG A 439 33.07 0.83 -15.17
CA ARG A 439 34.04 -0.16 -14.71
C ARG A 439 33.30 -1.42 -14.31
N PHE A 440 33.77 -2.56 -14.80
CA PHE A 440 33.19 -3.86 -14.50
C PHE A 440 34.06 -4.59 -13.47
N GLU A 441 33.41 -5.24 -12.50
CA GLU A 441 34.03 -6.12 -11.52
C GLU A 441 33.24 -7.44 -11.47
N LEU A 442 33.93 -8.56 -11.49
CA LEU A 442 33.36 -9.89 -11.55
C LEU A 442 33.91 -10.72 -10.38
N ASP A 443 33.06 -11.06 -9.43
CA ASP A 443 33.43 -11.88 -8.28
C ASP A 443 32.75 -13.25 -8.33
N LEU A 444 33.48 -14.27 -7.94
CA LEU A 444 32.97 -15.60 -7.68
C LEU A 444 32.58 -15.69 -6.21
N ILE A 445 31.31 -16.04 -5.94
CA ILE A 445 30.77 -16.12 -4.60
C ILE A 445 30.19 -17.52 -4.31
N ASP A 446 30.19 -17.91 -3.05
CA ASP A 446 29.57 -19.16 -2.58
C ASP A 446 28.02 -19.08 -2.50
N ALA A 447 27.40 -20.13 -2.01
CA ALA A 447 25.94 -20.18 -1.81
C ALA A 447 25.44 -19.18 -0.75
N ASN A 448 26.30 -18.75 0.17
CA ASN A 448 26.00 -17.79 1.23
C ASN A 448 26.24 -16.34 0.79
N GLY A 449 26.85 -16.11 -0.38
CA GLY A 449 27.21 -14.79 -0.91
C GLY A 449 28.61 -14.32 -0.51
N GLU A 450 29.40 -15.17 0.14
CA GLU A 450 30.80 -14.86 0.51
C GLU A 450 31.70 -14.97 -0.72
N MET A 451 32.62 -14.00 -0.84
CA MET A 451 33.56 -13.93 -1.97
C MET A 451 34.60 -15.05 -1.88
N ILE A 452 34.73 -15.84 -2.96
CA ILE A 452 35.73 -16.90 -3.09
C ILE A 452 36.94 -16.38 -3.87
N ALA A 453 36.72 -15.69 -5.00
CA ALA A 453 37.76 -15.17 -5.87
C ALA A 453 37.22 -14.00 -6.72
N THR A 454 38.10 -13.16 -7.23
CA THR A 454 37.76 -12.10 -8.19
C THR A 454 38.34 -12.44 -9.56
N ILE A 455 37.56 -12.24 -10.62
CA ILE A 455 38.01 -12.28 -12.01
C ILE A 455 38.41 -10.85 -12.39
N PRO A 456 39.72 -10.54 -12.52
CA PRO A 456 40.12 -9.19 -12.81
C PRO A 456 39.68 -8.80 -14.23
N VAL A 457 39.05 -7.63 -14.38
CA VAL A 457 38.62 -7.07 -15.65
C VAL A 457 39.54 -5.87 -15.97
N ASP A 458 40.31 -5.97 -17.04
CA ASP A 458 41.15 -4.89 -17.51
C ASP A 458 40.40 -3.98 -18.50
N GLY A 459 40.55 -2.68 -18.30
CA GLY A 459 39.91 -1.66 -19.12
C GLY A 459 38.66 -1.03 -18.49
N ILE A 460 38.17 -0.02 -19.16
CA ILE A 460 36.98 0.75 -18.79
C ILE A 460 36.16 0.97 -20.05
N ALA A 461 34.85 0.82 -19.99
CA ALA A 461 33.94 1.27 -21.04
C ALA A 461 33.88 2.80 -20.97
N ALA A 462 34.63 3.48 -21.81
CA ALA A 462 34.74 4.94 -21.82
C ALA A 462 33.38 5.60 -22.10
N ALA A 463 33.16 6.79 -21.51
CA ALA A 463 31.93 7.56 -21.72
C ALA A 463 31.78 7.99 -23.19
N GLY A 464 30.54 8.18 -23.62
CA GLY A 464 30.22 8.81 -24.91
C GLY A 464 30.80 10.24 -25.00
N LEU A 465 31.14 10.66 -26.19
CA LEU A 465 31.74 11.99 -26.44
C LEU A 465 30.70 13.09 -26.23
N LEU A 466 31.01 14.02 -25.32
CA LEU A 466 30.17 15.18 -25.05
C LEU A 466 30.35 16.27 -26.10
N GLY A 467 29.24 16.85 -26.55
CA GLY A 467 29.23 18.07 -27.38
C GLY A 467 29.13 19.33 -26.52
N ALA A 468 29.01 20.49 -27.19
CA ALA A 468 28.98 21.81 -26.55
C ALA A 468 27.79 22.01 -25.55
N ASN A 469 26.74 21.19 -25.61
CA ASN A 469 25.57 21.27 -24.72
C ASN A 469 25.61 20.20 -23.63
N ASN A 470 26.76 19.58 -23.38
CA ASN A 470 26.92 18.48 -22.42
C ASN A 470 26.02 17.25 -22.71
N LEU A 471 25.61 17.09 -23.96
CA LEU A 471 24.91 15.93 -24.46
C LEU A 471 25.86 15.04 -25.24
N VAL A 472 25.66 13.73 -25.17
CA VAL A 472 26.47 12.80 -25.97
C VAL A 472 26.16 12.97 -27.45
N THR A 473 27.20 13.24 -28.23
CA THR A 473 27.10 13.42 -29.68
C THR A 473 27.60 12.22 -30.48
N ALA A 474 28.44 11.40 -29.86
CA ALA A 474 28.95 10.17 -30.47
C ALA A 474 29.17 9.12 -29.38
N ARG A 475 28.91 7.86 -29.73
CA ARG A 475 29.19 6.71 -28.87
C ARG A 475 30.68 6.39 -28.89
N THR A 476 31.20 5.89 -27.80
CA THR A 476 32.61 5.46 -27.66
C THR A 476 32.69 3.94 -27.63
N GLU A 477 33.59 3.41 -28.43
CA GLU A 477 33.90 1.98 -28.43
C GLU A 477 35.07 1.69 -27.48
N SER A 478 34.95 0.63 -26.69
CA SER A 478 35.96 0.15 -25.75
C SER A 478 36.05 -1.37 -25.79
N VAL A 479 37.22 -1.90 -25.52
CA VAL A 479 37.42 -3.34 -25.36
C VAL A 479 37.98 -3.58 -23.97
N LEU A 480 37.29 -4.40 -23.20
CA LEU A 480 37.72 -4.84 -21.89
C LEU A 480 38.06 -6.33 -21.96
N THR A 481 39.03 -6.77 -21.18
CA THR A 481 39.45 -8.15 -21.14
C THR A 481 39.42 -8.68 -19.70
N ALA A 482 39.12 -9.97 -19.57
CA ALA A 482 39.15 -10.67 -18.28
C ALA A 482 39.71 -12.08 -18.48
N GLU A 483 40.83 -12.36 -17.80
CA GLU A 483 41.46 -13.67 -17.88
C GLU A 483 40.75 -14.69 -16.95
N LEU A 484 40.39 -15.83 -17.51
CA LEU A 484 39.90 -17.00 -16.79
C LEU A 484 41.00 -18.03 -16.67
N SER A 485 41.72 -18.04 -15.55
CA SER A 485 42.71 -19.06 -15.23
C SER A 485 42.03 -20.41 -14.98
N GLU A 486 42.79 -21.48 -15.05
CA GLU A 486 42.29 -22.84 -14.73
C GLU A 486 41.73 -22.95 -13.31
N GLU A 487 42.30 -22.22 -12.37
CA GLU A 487 41.80 -22.14 -10.98
C GLU A 487 40.40 -21.52 -10.91
N LEU A 488 40.19 -20.38 -11.58
CA LEU A 488 38.90 -19.69 -11.63
C LEU A 488 37.83 -20.54 -12.33
N VAL A 489 38.21 -21.22 -13.41
CA VAL A 489 37.33 -22.16 -14.13
C VAL A 489 36.91 -23.31 -13.22
N ASN A 490 37.84 -23.88 -12.45
CA ASN A 490 37.53 -24.96 -11.50
C ASN A 490 36.57 -24.49 -10.38
N ILE A 491 36.73 -23.27 -9.87
CA ILE A 491 35.82 -22.67 -8.89
C ILE A 491 34.40 -22.53 -9.48
N LEU A 492 34.29 -22.10 -10.74
CA LEU A 492 33.02 -22.01 -11.45
C LEU A 492 32.35 -23.40 -11.62
N TYR A 493 33.09 -24.41 -12.00
CA TYR A 493 32.58 -25.78 -12.08
C TYR A 493 32.22 -26.39 -10.73
N ALA A 494 32.81 -25.90 -9.64
CA ALA A 494 32.44 -26.28 -8.28
C ALA A 494 31.09 -25.67 -7.83
N GLY A 495 30.45 -24.87 -8.67
CA GLY A 495 29.12 -24.31 -8.43
C GLY A 495 29.14 -22.90 -7.83
N ALA A 496 30.23 -22.16 -7.94
CA ALA A 496 30.27 -20.74 -7.58
C ALA A 496 29.28 -19.94 -8.44
N ARG A 497 28.66 -18.93 -7.83
CA ARG A 497 27.84 -17.94 -8.52
C ARG A 497 28.69 -16.76 -8.93
N LEU A 498 28.29 -16.07 -9.98
CA LEU A 498 28.94 -14.86 -10.49
C LEU A 498 28.19 -13.62 -9.98
N ARG A 499 28.87 -12.80 -9.20
CA ARG A 499 28.45 -11.46 -8.82
C ARG A 499 29.10 -10.47 -9.78
N SER A 500 28.29 -9.82 -10.60
CA SER A 500 28.73 -8.80 -11.55
C SER A 500 28.39 -7.42 -11.01
N SER A 501 29.38 -6.57 -10.84
CA SER A 501 29.23 -5.18 -10.41
C SER A 501 29.66 -4.24 -11.53
N VAL A 502 28.91 -3.16 -11.72
CA VAL A 502 29.23 -2.13 -12.71
C VAL A 502 29.21 -0.78 -12.02
N ALA A 503 30.34 -0.12 -11.93
CA ALA A 503 30.52 1.20 -11.32
C ALA A 503 30.52 2.30 -12.38
N PHE A 504 29.61 3.25 -12.25
CA PHE A 504 29.45 4.37 -13.18
C PHE A 504 30.05 5.64 -12.62
N THR A 505 30.84 6.33 -13.46
CA THR A 505 31.43 7.63 -13.12
C THR A 505 31.20 8.61 -14.27
N THR A 506 30.60 9.78 -13.99
CA THR A 506 30.39 10.81 -15.02
C THR A 506 31.69 11.31 -15.60
N SER A 507 31.72 11.58 -16.89
CA SER A 507 32.93 12.02 -17.62
C SER A 507 33.39 13.42 -17.22
N ASP A 508 32.50 14.24 -16.68
CA ASP A 508 32.76 15.54 -16.09
C ASP A 508 32.21 15.60 -14.67
N GLN A 509 33.10 15.80 -13.70
CA GLN A 509 32.79 15.89 -12.28
C GLN A 509 32.54 17.33 -11.81
N SER A 510 32.58 18.31 -12.72
CA SER A 510 32.38 19.73 -12.43
C SER A 510 30.99 20.24 -12.76
N GLN A 511 30.17 19.44 -13.45
CA GLN A 511 28.82 19.82 -13.87
C GLN A 511 27.89 18.61 -14.00
N HIS A 512 26.64 18.83 -13.67
CA HIS A 512 25.61 17.82 -13.77
C HIS A 512 25.30 17.47 -15.23
N LEU A 513 25.38 16.19 -15.56
CA LEU A 513 25.10 15.67 -16.88
C LEU A 513 23.69 15.11 -16.98
N ARG A 514 23.04 15.39 -18.11
CA ARG A 514 21.67 14.93 -18.37
C ARG A 514 21.69 13.49 -18.90
N ILE A 515 20.88 12.64 -18.32
CA ILE A 515 20.65 11.28 -18.82
C ILE A 515 19.40 11.29 -19.71
N LEU A 516 19.57 11.02 -20.98
CA LEU A 516 18.46 10.95 -21.95
C LEU A 516 17.96 9.51 -22.10
N ASP A 517 16.67 9.34 -22.33
CA ASP A 517 16.02 8.04 -22.60
C ASP A 517 16.60 7.33 -23.86
N SER A 518 17.19 8.10 -24.78
CA SER A 518 17.85 7.57 -25.96
C SER A 518 19.25 7.00 -25.72
N TYR A 519 19.83 7.22 -24.54
CA TYR A 519 21.17 6.72 -24.24
C TYR A 519 21.12 5.22 -23.97
N ARG A 520 22.10 4.51 -24.51
CA ARG A 520 22.28 3.08 -24.34
C ARG A 520 23.74 2.68 -24.46
N MET A 521 24.07 1.56 -23.84
CA MET A 521 25.35 0.91 -23.98
C MET A 521 25.12 -0.50 -24.56
N ASP A 522 25.68 -0.74 -25.74
CA ASP A 522 25.63 -2.06 -26.37
C ASP A 522 26.86 -2.85 -25.92
N LEU A 523 26.68 -4.06 -25.42
CA LEU A 523 27.73 -4.98 -24.98
C LEU A 523 27.69 -6.24 -25.81
N GLN A 524 28.87 -6.70 -26.25
CA GLN A 524 29.09 -7.99 -26.86
C GLN A 524 30.20 -8.70 -26.10
N ILE A 525 29.91 -9.88 -25.56
CA ILE A 525 30.89 -10.70 -24.84
C ILE A 525 31.27 -11.88 -25.71
N THR A 526 32.58 -12.07 -25.92
CA THR A 526 33.14 -13.24 -26.58
C THR A 526 34.10 -13.94 -25.64
N LEU A 527 34.15 -15.26 -25.70
CA LEU A 527 35.11 -16.10 -24.99
C LEU A 527 36.11 -16.66 -25.99
N ALA A 528 37.37 -16.31 -25.83
CA ALA A 528 38.49 -17.04 -26.43
C ALA A 528 38.94 -18.11 -25.43
N ALA A 529 38.65 -19.37 -25.71
CA ALA A 529 38.84 -20.45 -24.75
C ALA A 529 39.83 -21.49 -25.27
N ASN A 530 40.69 -21.99 -24.38
CA ASN A 530 41.42 -23.23 -24.57
C ASN A 530 40.58 -24.39 -24.08
N TYR A 531 40.16 -25.23 -24.98
CA TYR A 531 39.29 -26.36 -24.72
C TYR A 531 39.97 -27.67 -25.03
N MET A 532 40.10 -28.54 -24.05
CA MET A 532 40.67 -29.87 -24.22
C MET A 532 39.64 -30.84 -24.81
N VAL A 533 39.98 -31.46 -25.91
CA VAL A 533 39.17 -32.50 -26.56
C VAL A 533 39.96 -33.79 -26.51
N ASN A 534 39.41 -34.83 -25.88
CA ASN A 534 39.95 -36.20 -26.03
C ASN A 534 39.46 -36.82 -27.34
N GLY A 535 40.37 -37.44 -28.09
CA GLY A 535 40.08 -38.06 -29.38
C GLY A 535 39.21 -39.32 -29.33
N ASP A 536 38.08 -39.21 -28.61
CA ASP A 536 37.07 -40.25 -28.54
C ASP A 536 35.72 -39.73 -29.02
N GLU A 537 35.60 -39.53 -30.32
CA GLU A 537 34.38 -39.80 -31.09
C GLU A 537 34.65 -39.75 -32.58
#